data_8a0ada8fc19661075e2128ecf3ec1f1a
#
_entry.id   8a0ada8fc19661075e2128ecf3ec1f1a
#
_cell.length_a   1.000
_cell.length_b   1.000
_cell.length_c   1.000
_cell.angle_alpha   90.00
_cell.angle_beta   90.00
_cell.angle_gamma   90.00
#
_symmetry.space_group_name_H-M   'P 1'
#
loop_
_entity.id
_entity.type
_entity.pdbx_description
1 polymer ?
#
loop_
_entity_poly.entity_id
_entity_poly.type
_entity_poly.pdbx_seq_one_letter_code
_entity_poly.pdbx_strand_id
1 'polypeptide(L)'
;MSVFERYLTVWVFLCIIAGITLGHFLPGIFQSIGRMEFAQVNLPVGFLIWVMIIPMLVKVDFSALNEVRRHIRGIGVTLFVNWLVKPFSMAFLGWLFIRHLFADMLPAEQLDSYIAGLILLSAAPCTAMVFVWSRLTGGDPLFTLSQVALNDSIMVVAFAPLVAFLLGISAITVPWDTLVTSVVLYIVVPVILAQLWRKLLLSKGQIAFDAAMEKIGPWSIAALLATLVLLFAFQGEAILKQPLVIALLAVPILIQVFFNSALAYWLNRALGEKHNIACPSALIGASNFFELAVAAAISLFGFQSGAALATVVGVLIEVPVMLLVVYIVNNSKQWYARG
;
A
#
# COMPACT_ATOMS: atom_id res chain seq x y z
N MET A 1 -16.72 -14.92 -5.19
CA MET A 1 -15.26 -14.68 -5.18
C MET A 1 -14.71 -15.02 -6.55
N SER A 2 -13.97 -14.11 -7.16
CA SER A 2 -13.25 -14.41 -8.40
C SER A 2 -12.15 -15.47 -8.14
N VAL A 3 -11.72 -16.19 -9.19
CA VAL A 3 -10.60 -17.15 -9.09
C VAL A 3 -9.34 -16.46 -8.56
N PHE A 4 -9.13 -15.21 -8.97
CA PHE A 4 -8.02 -14.38 -8.48
C PHE A 4 -8.07 -14.17 -6.95
N GLU A 5 -9.20 -13.74 -6.40
CA GLU A 5 -9.35 -13.51 -4.96
C GLU A 5 -9.15 -14.77 -4.14
N ARG A 6 -9.61 -15.92 -4.67
CA ARG A 6 -9.47 -17.22 -4.01
C ARG A 6 -8.02 -17.69 -3.90
N TYR A 7 -7.22 -17.40 -4.94
CA TYR A 7 -5.82 -17.85 -5.04
C TYR A 7 -4.82 -16.70 -5.00
N LEU A 8 -5.21 -15.56 -4.42
CA LEU A 8 -4.39 -14.35 -4.37
C LEU A 8 -2.97 -14.60 -3.87
N THR A 9 -2.83 -15.35 -2.76
CA THR A 9 -1.52 -15.67 -2.19
C THR A 9 -0.65 -16.47 -3.16
N VAL A 10 -1.26 -17.41 -3.90
CA VAL A 10 -0.55 -18.20 -4.90
C VAL A 10 -0.08 -17.31 -6.05
N TRP A 11 -0.92 -16.40 -6.53
CA TRP A 11 -0.55 -15.47 -7.59
C TRP A 11 0.59 -14.54 -7.16
N VAL A 12 0.51 -13.96 -5.96
CA VAL A 12 1.58 -13.11 -5.44
C VAL A 12 2.87 -13.91 -5.28
N PHE A 13 2.83 -15.12 -4.71
CA PHE A 13 3.98 -15.98 -4.55
C PHE A 13 4.64 -16.35 -5.90
N LEU A 14 3.84 -16.67 -6.91
CA LEU A 14 4.34 -16.91 -8.26
C LEU A 14 4.99 -15.68 -8.88
N CYS A 15 4.41 -14.48 -8.67
CA CYS A 15 5.01 -13.22 -9.13
C CYS A 15 6.35 -12.93 -8.44
N ILE A 16 6.47 -13.22 -7.15
CA ILE A 16 7.73 -13.09 -6.40
C ILE A 16 8.80 -13.99 -7.02
N ILE A 17 8.49 -15.28 -7.17
CA ILE A 17 9.42 -16.25 -7.77
C ILE A 17 9.79 -15.83 -9.21
N ALA A 18 8.80 -15.51 -10.02
CA ALA A 18 9.01 -15.08 -11.40
C ALA A 18 9.87 -13.81 -11.47
N GLY A 19 9.56 -12.81 -10.64
CA GLY A 19 10.31 -11.55 -10.58
C GLY A 19 11.77 -11.79 -10.21
N ILE A 20 12.03 -12.47 -9.09
CA ILE A 20 13.40 -12.79 -8.63
C ILE A 20 14.17 -13.58 -9.69
N THR A 21 13.52 -14.61 -10.27
CA THR A 21 14.13 -15.46 -11.31
C THR A 21 14.48 -14.63 -12.55
N LEU A 22 13.55 -13.85 -13.06
CA LEU A 22 13.76 -13.01 -14.24
C LEU A 22 14.84 -11.94 -13.98
N GLY A 23 14.81 -11.31 -12.80
CA GLY A 23 15.82 -10.33 -12.41
C GLY A 23 17.22 -10.90 -12.31
N HIS A 24 17.34 -12.16 -11.87
CA HIS A 24 18.61 -12.87 -11.77
C HIS A 24 19.15 -13.28 -13.16
N PHE A 25 18.30 -13.84 -14.03
CA PHE A 25 18.73 -14.34 -15.35
C PHE A 25 18.83 -13.25 -16.41
N LEU A 26 18.06 -12.17 -16.28
CA LEU A 26 17.96 -11.10 -17.28
C LEU A 26 18.23 -9.70 -16.70
N PRO A 27 19.30 -9.51 -15.91
CA PRO A 27 19.54 -8.24 -15.20
C PRO A 27 19.65 -7.04 -16.14
N GLY A 28 20.22 -7.22 -17.34
CA GLY A 28 20.37 -6.15 -18.32
C GLY A 28 19.04 -5.58 -18.83
N ILE A 29 18.00 -6.42 -18.98
CA ILE A 29 16.68 -5.96 -19.39
C ILE A 29 16.07 -5.09 -18.29
N PHE A 30 16.10 -5.56 -17.05
CA PHE A 30 15.52 -4.82 -15.93
C PHE A 30 16.30 -3.55 -15.58
N GLN A 31 17.62 -3.55 -15.75
CA GLN A 31 18.42 -2.32 -15.66
C GLN A 31 18.03 -1.31 -16.76
N SER A 32 17.77 -1.77 -17.97
CA SER A 32 17.33 -0.89 -19.05
C SER A 32 15.94 -0.32 -18.79
N ILE A 33 15.00 -1.15 -18.29
CA ILE A 33 13.68 -0.70 -17.84
C ILE A 33 13.80 0.29 -16.68
N GLY A 34 14.70 0.02 -15.72
CA GLY A 34 15.00 0.90 -14.60
C GLY A 34 15.48 2.28 -15.01
N ARG A 35 16.22 2.38 -16.13
CA ARG A 35 16.74 3.66 -16.66
C ARG A 35 15.71 4.46 -17.47
N MET A 36 14.53 3.91 -17.77
CA MET A 36 13.48 4.62 -18.48
C MET A 36 12.74 5.59 -17.54
N GLU A 37 13.45 6.67 -17.20
CA GLU A 37 12.98 7.69 -16.27
C GLU A 37 12.72 9.03 -16.94
N PHE A 38 11.66 9.69 -16.51
CA PHE A 38 11.37 11.08 -16.83
C PHE A 38 11.10 11.85 -15.53
N ALA A 39 11.82 12.92 -15.29
CA ALA A 39 11.75 13.69 -14.05
C ALA A 39 11.91 12.82 -12.79
N GLN A 40 12.85 11.86 -12.82
CA GLN A 40 13.13 10.86 -11.77
C GLN A 40 11.97 9.87 -11.50
N VAL A 41 10.98 9.83 -12.37
CA VAL A 41 9.87 8.88 -12.28
C VAL A 41 10.07 7.79 -13.33
N ASN A 42 10.07 6.52 -12.91
CA ASN A 42 10.19 5.39 -13.83
C ASN A 42 8.90 5.23 -14.63
N LEU A 43 8.99 5.42 -15.95
CA LEU A 43 7.83 5.41 -16.85
C LEU A 43 7.12 4.05 -16.91
N PRO A 44 7.80 2.90 -17.06
CA PRO A 44 7.14 1.59 -17.03
C PRO A 44 6.40 1.30 -15.73
N VAL A 45 7.01 1.60 -14.59
CA VAL A 45 6.35 1.44 -13.27
C VAL A 45 5.15 2.37 -13.17
N GLY A 46 5.31 3.64 -13.55
CA GLY A 46 4.23 4.62 -13.56
C GLY A 46 3.05 4.20 -14.42
N PHE A 47 3.32 3.70 -15.62
CA PHE A 47 2.29 3.20 -16.52
C PHE A 47 1.51 2.02 -15.93
N LEU A 48 2.20 1.04 -15.35
CA LEU A 48 1.56 -0.10 -14.70
C LEU A 48 0.70 0.33 -13.50
N ILE A 49 1.22 1.25 -12.69
CA ILE A 49 0.46 1.84 -11.57
C ILE A 49 -0.80 2.53 -12.10
N TRP A 50 -0.74 3.31 -13.16
CA TRP A 50 -1.91 3.95 -13.75
C TRP A 50 -2.95 2.94 -14.25
N VAL A 51 -2.52 1.92 -14.98
CA VAL A 51 -3.42 0.86 -15.48
C VAL A 51 -4.09 0.11 -14.31
N MET A 52 -3.39 -0.05 -13.20
CA MET A 52 -3.90 -0.69 -12.00
C MET A 52 -4.88 0.21 -11.24
N ILE A 53 -4.48 1.46 -10.96
CA ILE A 53 -5.19 2.36 -10.03
C ILE A 53 -6.39 3.04 -10.69
N ILE A 54 -6.27 3.50 -11.95
CA ILE A 54 -7.35 4.24 -12.60
C ILE A 54 -8.68 3.49 -12.61
N PRO A 55 -8.76 2.19 -12.98
CA PRO A 55 -10.01 1.44 -12.91
C PRO A 55 -10.61 1.33 -11.51
N MET A 56 -9.76 1.34 -10.48
CA MET A 56 -10.19 1.31 -9.08
C MET A 56 -10.77 2.66 -8.66
N LEU A 57 -10.07 3.74 -8.97
CA LEU A 57 -10.50 5.12 -8.69
C LEU A 57 -11.76 5.52 -9.46
N VAL A 58 -12.00 4.95 -10.64
CA VAL A 58 -13.25 5.13 -11.40
C VAL A 58 -14.46 4.58 -10.62
N LYS A 59 -14.28 3.51 -9.85
CA LYS A 59 -15.35 2.94 -9.00
C LYS A 59 -15.63 3.77 -7.76
N VAL A 60 -14.67 4.60 -7.33
CA VAL A 60 -14.82 5.43 -6.14
C VAL A 60 -15.79 6.58 -6.41
N ASP A 61 -16.85 6.64 -5.62
CA ASP A 61 -17.82 7.73 -5.64
C ASP A 61 -17.55 8.72 -4.52
N PHE A 62 -16.87 9.80 -4.86
CA PHE A 62 -16.60 10.86 -3.89
C PHE A 62 -17.87 11.62 -3.43
N SER A 63 -18.99 11.48 -4.15
CA SER A 63 -20.28 12.05 -3.70
C SER A 63 -20.92 11.21 -2.59
N ALA A 64 -20.56 9.91 -2.50
CA ALA A 64 -21.02 9.01 -1.44
C ALA A 64 -20.43 9.36 -0.06
N LEU A 65 -19.54 10.33 0.04
CA LEU A 65 -19.03 10.85 1.32
C LEU A 65 -20.16 11.38 2.25
N ASN A 66 -21.34 11.64 1.71
CA ASN A 66 -22.51 11.97 2.53
C ASN A 66 -23.00 10.80 3.41
N GLU A 67 -22.70 9.55 3.06
CA GLU A 67 -23.01 8.36 3.88
C GLU A 67 -22.02 8.15 5.05
N VAL A 68 -20.91 8.88 5.05
CA VAL A 68 -19.89 8.91 6.12
C VAL A 68 -20.52 9.14 7.51
N ARG A 69 -21.66 9.83 7.59
CA ARG A 69 -22.35 10.12 8.86
C ARG A 69 -22.87 8.89 9.59
N ARG A 70 -23.10 7.76 8.89
CA ARG A 70 -23.66 6.54 9.52
C ARG A 70 -22.64 5.82 10.42
N HIS A 71 -21.34 5.87 10.07
CA HIS A 71 -20.28 5.16 10.79
C HIS A 71 -19.11 6.09 11.12
N ILE A 72 -19.44 7.31 11.59
CA ILE A 72 -18.44 8.35 11.85
C ILE A 72 -17.36 7.91 12.85
N ARG A 73 -17.71 7.05 13.82
CA ARG A 73 -16.78 6.50 14.80
C ARG A 73 -15.78 5.57 14.14
N GLY A 74 -16.26 4.60 13.36
CA GLY A 74 -15.41 3.66 12.63
C GLY A 74 -14.52 4.35 11.60
N ILE A 75 -15.06 5.38 10.93
CA ILE A 75 -14.30 6.22 10.00
C ILE A 75 -13.21 6.99 10.75
N GLY A 76 -13.55 7.62 11.87
CA GLY A 76 -12.60 8.35 12.70
C GLY A 76 -11.46 7.46 13.21
N VAL A 77 -11.79 6.24 13.66
CA VAL A 77 -10.77 5.25 14.08
C VAL A 77 -9.83 4.91 12.93
N THR A 78 -10.38 4.61 11.76
CA THR A 78 -9.55 4.22 10.60
C THR A 78 -8.63 5.36 10.18
N LEU A 79 -9.14 6.58 10.09
CA LEU A 79 -8.34 7.76 9.74
C LEU A 79 -7.28 8.07 10.81
N PHE A 80 -7.64 7.97 12.09
CA PHE A 80 -6.70 8.15 13.19
C PHE A 80 -5.54 7.14 13.11
N VAL A 81 -5.86 5.86 12.89
CA VAL A 81 -4.81 4.83 12.78
C VAL A 81 -3.97 5.05 11.53
N ASN A 82 -4.58 5.31 10.36
CA ASN A 82 -3.84 5.47 9.12
C ASN A 82 -2.94 6.71 9.04
N TRP A 83 -3.38 7.84 9.60
CA TRP A 83 -2.71 9.12 9.38
C TRP A 83 -1.93 9.62 10.59
N LEU A 84 -2.26 9.15 11.80
CA LEU A 84 -1.54 9.53 13.02
C LEU A 84 -0.75 8.36 13.61
N VAL A 85 -1.34 7.18 13.75
CA VAL A 85 -0.65 6.08 14.44
C VAL A 85 0.35 5.39 13.51
N LYS A 86 -0.09 4.97 12.33
CA LYS A 86 0.69 4.11 11.43
C LYS A 86 2.01 4.76 10.97
N PRO A 87 2.03 5.98 10.42
CA PRO A 87 3.29 6.58 9.95
C PRO A 87 4.28 6.86 11.10
N PHE A 88 3.77 7.38 12.22
CA PHE A 88 4.61 7.71 13.36
C PHE A 88 5.14 6.47 14.10
N SER A 89 4.32 5.44 14.23
CA SER A 89 4.77 4.17 14.81
C SER A 89 5.85 3.52 13.95
N MET A 90 5.76 3.59 12.60
CA MET A 90 6.81 3.05 11.73
C MET A 90 8.09 3.88 11.80
N ALA A 91 7.99 5.19 11.83
CA ALA A 91 9.16 6.05 12.02
C ALA A 91 9.89 5.71 13.33
N PHE A 92 9.13 5.52 14.43
CA PHE A 92 9.66 5.07 15.71
C PHE A 92 10.27 3.66 15.64
N LEU A 93 9.57 2.70 15.03
CA LEU A 93 10.08 1.33 14.87
C LEU A 93 11.33 1.30 13.98
N GLY A 94 11.35 2.07 12.90
CA GLY A 94 12.52 2.24 12.03
C GLY A 94 13.71 2.80 12.82
N TRP A 95 13.50 3.86 13.58
CA TRP A 95 14.52 4.42 14.47
C TRP A 95 15.01 3.40 15.50
N LEU A 96 14.10 2.72 16.20
CA LEU A 96 14.45 1.78 17.26
C LEU A 96 15.17 0.53 16.71
N PHE A 97 14.60 -0.12 15.70
CA PHE A 97 15.14 -1.38 15.20
C PHE A 97 16.33 -1.16 14.28
N ILE A 98 16.22 -0.28 13.30
CA ILE A 98 17.26 -0.14 12.27
C ILE A 98 18.46 0.65 12.80
N ARG A 99 18.23 1.76 13.54
CA ARG A 99 19.32 2.64 14.00
C ARG A 99 19.96 2.19 15.31
N HIS A 100 19.26 1.40 16.13
CA HIS A 100 19.79 0.97 17.44
C HIS A 100 19.94 -0.53 17.59
N LEU A 101 18.86 -1.30 17.41
CA LEU A 101 18.91 -2.74 17.73
C LEU A 101 19.65 -3.57 16.66
N PHE A 102 19.54 -3.19 15.40
CA PHE A 102 20.11 -3.92 14.26
C PHE A 102 21.25 -3.17 13.56
N ALA A 103 21.70 -2.03 14.10
CA ALA A 103 22.70 -1.19 13.47
C ALA A 103 24.00 -1.95 13.15
N ASP A 104 24.47 -2.77 14.06
CA ASP A 104 25.71 -3.56 13.89
C ASP A 104 25.54 -4.74 12.91
N MET A 105 24.29 -5.10 12.57
CA MET A 105 23.97 -6.23 11.69
C MET A 105 23.63 -5.78 10.26
N LEU A 106 23.43 -4.49 10.07
CA LEU A 106 23.02 -3.89 8.80
C LEU A 106 24.15 -3.04 8.20
N PRO A 107 24.22 -2.90 6.86
CA PRO A 107 25.17 -1.99 6.22
C PRO A 107 24.97 -0.55 6.71
N ALA A 108 25.99 0.03 7.37
CA ALA A 108 25.89 1.34 8.01
C ALA A 108 25.48 2.46 7.04
N GLU A 109 25.93 2.36 5.78
CA GLU A 109 25.64 3.33 4.70
C GLU A 109 24.16 3.32 4.26
N GLN A 110 23.43 2.23 4.57
CA GLN A 110 22.03 2.03 4.14
C GLN A 110 21.00 2.24 5.25
N LEU A 111 21.41 2.47 6.50
CA LEU A 111 20.49 2.57 7.65
C LEU A 111 19.42 3.64 7.42
N ASP A 112 19.80 4.83 7.00
CA ASP A 112 18.89 5.95 6.72
C ASP A 112 17.97 5.62 5.53
N SER A 113 18.51 4.95 4.53
CA SER A 113 17.75 4.50 3.37
C SER A 113 16.68 3.46 3.74
N TYR A 114 17.01 2.49 4.60
CA TYR A 114 16.02 1.53 5.13
C TYR A 114 14.91 2.22 5.91
N ILE A 115 15.26 3.15 6.81
CA ILE A 115 14.28 3.93 7.58
C ILE A 115 13.37 4.73 6.64
N ALA A 116 13.94 5.36 5.62
CA ALA A 116 13.17 6.09 4.61
C ALA A 116 12.15 5.19 3.90
N GLY A 117 12.56 4.00 3.48
CA GLY A 117 11.68 3.02 2.85
C GLY A 117 10.53 2.57 3.77
N LEU A 118 10.81 2.31 5.05
CA LEU A 118 9.79 1.97 6.05
C LEU A 118 8.78 3.12 6.25
N ILE A 119 9.25 4.36 6.31
CA ILE A 119 8.40 5.55 6.42
C ILE A 119 7.51 5.69 5.18
N LEU A 120 8.09 5.60 3.97
CA LEU A 120 7.33 5.65 2.72
C LEU A 120 6.25 4.58 2.66
N LEU A 121 6.58 3.34 3.08
CA LEU A 121 5.65 2.23 3.10
C LEU A 121 4.43 2.52 3.99
N SER A 122 4.65 3.09 5.16
CA SER A 122 3.61 3.33 6.15
C SER A 122 2.79 4.60 5.91
N ALA A 123 3.32 5.56 5.17
CA ALA A 123 2.68 6.86 4.95
C ALA A 123 1.49 6.81 3.98
N ALA A 124 1.38 5.76 3.17
CA ALA A 124 0.30 5.58 2.21
C ALA A 124 -0.63 4.43 2.62
N PRO A 125 -1.92 4.69 2.90
CA PRO A 125 -2.91 3.64 3.12
C PRO A 125 -3.22 2.90 1.82
N CYS A 126 -3.42 1.57 1.90
CA CYS A 126 -3.78 0.76 0.75
C CYS A 126 -5.17 1.09 0.22
N THR A 127 -5.32 1.12 -1.10
CA THR A 127 -6.59 1.36 -1.79
C THR A 127 -7.01 0.16 -2.64
N ALA A 128 -6.04 -0.61 -3.13
CA ALA A 128 -6.25 -1.70 -4.08
C ALA A 128 -6.78 -2.98 -3.41
N MET A 129 -6.06 -3.48 -2.43
CA MET A 129 -6.32 -4.77 -1.80
C MET A 129 -7.39 -4.70 -0.72
N VAL A 130 -7.76 -3.52 -0.26
CA VAL A 130 -8.73 -3.28 0.82
C VAL A 130 -10.09 -3.93 0.54
N PHE A 131 -10.57 -3.87 -0.70
CA PHE A 131 -11.84 -4.50 -1.08
C PHE A 131 -11.78 -6.02 -0.98
N VAL A 132 -10.63 -6.63 -1.27
CA VAL A 132 -10.41 -8.07 -1.11
C VAL A 132 -10.45 -8.44 0.37
N TRP A 133 -9.67 -7.74 1.18
CA TRP A 133 -9.60 -7.96 2.63
C TRP A 133 -10.98 -7.78 3.31
N SER A 134 -11.71 -6.72 2.95
CA SER A 134 -13.04 -6.44 3.46
C SER A 134 -14.03 -7.57 3.13
N ARG A 135 -14.03 -8.06 1.89
CA ARG A 135 -14.88 -9.19 1.50
C ARG A 135 -14.56 -10.47 2.24
N LEU A 136 -13.27 -10.77 2.45
CA LEU A 136 -12.83 -11.97 3.17
C LEU A 136 -13.28 -11.97 4.66
N THR A 137 -13.54 -10.81 5.22
CA THR A 137 -14.02 -10.66 6.61
C THR A 137 -15.51 -10.36 6.74
N GLY A 138 -16.24 -10.36 5.63
CA GLY A 138 -17.66 -9.97 5.64
C GLY A 138 -17.86 -8.50 6.04
N GLY A 139 -16.90 -7.64 5.70
CA GLY A 139 -16.95 -6.21 5.95
C GLY A 139 -18.03 -5.51 5.15
N ASP A 140 -18.48 -4.36 5.66
CA ASP A 140 -19.48 -3.54 4.98
C ASP A 140 -18.88 -2.88 3.73
N PRO A 141 -19.46 -3.12 2.53
CA PRO A 141 -18.93 -2.59 1.28
C PRO A 141 -18.99 -1.06 1.18
N LEU A 142 -20.04 -0.45 1.73
CA LEU A 142 -20.22 1.02 1.68
C LEU A 142 -19.23 1.70 2.61
N PHE A 143 -19.03 1.14 3.81
CA PHE A 143 -17.99 1.61 4.72
C PHE A 143 -16.61 1.51 4.06
N THR A 144 -16.28 0.37 3.45
CA THR A 144 -15.00 0.16 2.78
C THR A 144 -14.79 1.16 1.65
N LEU A 145 -15.80 1.37 0.80
CA LEU A 145 -15.76 2.33 -0.29
C LEU A 145 -15.54 3.77 0.22
N SER A 146 -16.27 4.16 1.28
CA SER A 146 -16.12 5.47 1.92
C SER A 146 -14.73 5.68 2.49
N GLN A 147 -14.15 4.64 3.10
CA GLN A 147 -12.78 4.68 3.62
C GLN A 147 -11.75 4.87 2.52
N VAL A 148 -11.88 4.13 1.42
CA VAL A 148 -10.97 4.29 0.26
C VAL A 148 -11.07 5.71 -0.28
N ALA A 149 -12.29 6.22 -0.52
CA ALA A 149 -12.49 7.58 -1.03
C ALA A 149 -11.88 8.66 -0.12
N LEU A 150 -12.06 8.53 1.20
CA LEU A 150 -11.49 9.46 2.18
C LEU A 150 -9.97 9.38 2.24
N ASN A 151 -9.42 8.18 2.33
CA ASN A 151 -7.96 7.99 2.39
C ASN A 151 -7.28 8.49 1.11
N ASP A 152 -7.85 8.23 -0.07
CA ASP A 152 -7.33 8.74 -1.35
C ASP A 152 -7.38 10.27 -1.41
N SER A 153 -8.49 10.87 -0.94
CA SER A 153 -8.62 12.33 -0.90
C SER A 153 -7.59 12.98 0.02
N ILE A 154 -7.37 12.40 1.19
CA ILE A 154 -6.36 12.88 2.15
C ILE A 154 -4.96 12.65 1.60
N MET A 155 -4.71 11.49 0.97
CA MET A 155 -3.41 11.12 0.43
C MET A 155 -2.91 12.13 -0.61
N VAL A 156 -3.78 12.65 -1.46
CA VAL A 156 -3.43 13.69 -2.47
C VAL A 156 -2.74 14.90 -1.82
N VAL A 157 -3.18 15.31 -0.64
CA VAL A 157 -2.68 16.52 0.04
C VAL A 157 -1.68 16.21 1.15
N ALA A 158 -1.86 15.09 1.87
CA ALA A 158 -1.13 14.80 3.10
C ALA A 158 0.10 13.92 2.90
N PHE A 159 0.19 13.12 1.83
CA PHE A 159 1.29 12.17 1.66
C PHE A 159 2.66 12.88 1.62
N ALA A 160 2.83 13.86 0.73
CA ALA A 160 4.11 14.55 0.58
C ALA A 160 4.54 15.31 1.85
N PRO A 161 3.68 16.16 2.47
CA PRO A 161 4.02 16.82 3.72
C PRO A 161 4.35 15.85 4.87
N LEU A 162 3.57 14.76 4.99
CA LEU A 162 3.77 13.76 6.03
C LEU A 162 5.11 13.02 5.87
N VAL A 163 5.40 12.55 4.66
CA VAL A 163 6.67 11.88 4.33
C VAL A 163 7.84 12.82 4.60
N ALA A 164 7.80 14.05 4.11
CA ALA A 164 8.86 15.02 4.30
C ALA A 164 9.07 15.36 5.78
N PHE A 165 7.99 15.49 6.54
CA PHE A 165 8.06 15.74 7.98
C PHE A 165 8.73 14.57 8.72
N LEU A 166 8.31 13.33 8.45
CA LEU A 166 8.84 12.13 9.11
C LEU A 166 10.30 11.85 8.73
N LEU A 167 10.65 12.03 7.45
CA LEU A 167 12.04 11.93 7.01
C LEU A 167 12.90 13.04 7.61
N GLY A 168 12.37 14.26 7.71
CA GLY A 168 13.05 15.39 8.36
C GLY A 168 13.34 15.16 9.83
N ILE A 169 12.40 14.62 10.59
CA ILE A 169 12.62 14.23 12.01
C ILE A 169 13.69 13.12 12.10
N SER A 170 13.73 12.22 11.12
CA SER A 170 14.73 11.15 11.04
C SER A 170 16.09 11.62 10.53
N ALA A 171 16.29 12.94 10.32
CA ALA A 171 17.49 13.58 9.75
C ALA A 171 17.83 13.10 8.33
N ILE A 172 16.85 12.67 7.57
CA ILE A 172 16.98 12.21 6.19
C ILE A 172 16.62 13.36 5.23
N THR A 173 17.54 13.76 4.38
CA THR A 173 17.29 14.82 3.39
C THR A 173 16.41 14.30 2.25
N VAL A 174 15.39 15.07 1.89
CA VAL A 174 14.43 14.72 0.83
C VAL A 174 14.48 15.78 -0.27
N PRO A 175 14.64 15.40 -1.54
CA PRO A 175 14.42 16.30 -2.65
C PRO A 175 12.91 16.59 -2.81
N TRP A 176 12.47 17.75 -2.36
CA TRP A 176 11.07 18.16 -2.39
C TRP A 176 10.47 18.12 -3.80
N ASP A 177 11.23 18.56 -4.79
CA ASP A 177 10.79 18.57 -6.19
C ASP A 177 10.44 17.17 -6.68
N THR A 178 11.27 16.18 -6.35
CA THR A 178 11.04 14.78 -6.71
C THR A 178 9.85 14.20 -5.96
N LEU A 179 9.71 14.50 -4.67
CA LEU A 179 8.58 14.03 -3.86
C LEU A 179 7.26 14.58 -4.38
N VAL A 180 7.17 15.89 -4.65
CA VAL A 180 5.97 16.53 -5.20
C VAL A 180 5.66 15.99 -6.60
N THR A 181 6.68 15.84 -7.46
CA THR A 181 6.52 15.28 -8.81
C THR A 181 5.98 13.85 -8.74
N SER A 182 6.50 13.01 -7.85
CA SER A 182 6.02 11.65 -7.63
C SER A 182 4.55 11.62 -7.20
N VAL A 183 4.15 12.46 -6.24
CA VAL A 183 2.76 12.58 -5.81
C VAL A 183 1.85 13.02 -6.94
N VAL A 184 2.25 14.02 -7.70
CA VAL A 184 1.47 14.50 -8.85
C VAL A 184 1.27 13.38 -9.87
N LEU A 185 2.33 12.69 -10.27
CA LEU A 185 2.28 11.67 -11.31
C LEU A 185 1.64 10.36 -10.84
N TYR A 186 1.88 9.92 -9.62
CA TYR A 186 1.36 8.64 -9.15
C TYR A 186 -0.01 8.71 -8.47
N ILE A 187 -0.43 9.90 -8.00
CA ILE A 187 -1.70 10.06 -7.27
C ILE A 187 -2.62 11.07 -7.98
N VAL A 188 -2.18 12.33 -8.12
CA VAL A 188 -3.08 13.43 -8.56
C VAL A 188 -3.58 13.20 -9.98
N VAL A 189 -2.68 12.91 -10.91
CA VAL A 189 -3.04 12.69 -12.33
C VAL A 189 -3.97 11.49 -12.48
N PRO A 190 -3.69 10.29 -11.91
CA PRO A 190 -4.62 9.16 -11.95
C PRO A 190 -6.00 9.47 -11.36
N VAL A 191 -6.06 10.18 -10.23
CA VAL A 191 -7.34 10.58 -9.61
C VAL A 191 -8.15 11.46 -10.56
N ILE A 192 -7.53 12.49 -11.14
CA ILE A 192 -8.21 13.39 -12.08
C ILE A 192 -8.71 12.61 -13.31
N LEU A 193 -7.86 11.80 -13.92
CA LEU A 193 -8.22 11.01 -15.10
C LEU A 193 -9.34 10.02 -14.78
N ALA A 194 -9.30 9.35 -13.66
CA ALA A 194 -10.32 8.41 -13.23
C ALA A 194 -11.67 9.09 -13.02
N GLN A 195 -11.70 10.27 -12.37
CA GLN A 195 -12.96 10.98 -12.12
C GLN A 195 -13.54 11.59 -13.39
N LEU A 196 -12.70 12.09 -14.29
CA LEU A 196 -13.16 12.54 -15.62
C LEU A 196 -13.76 11.37 -16.39
N TRP A 197 -13.09 10.22 -16.38
CA TRP A 197 -13.58 9.02 -17.05
C TRP A 197 -14.86 8.48 -16.41
N ARG A 198 -14.96 8.46 -15.08
CA ARG A 198 -16.20 8.12 -14.37
C ARG A 198 -17.36 9.02 -14.84
N LYS A 199 -17.15 10.33 -14.87
CA LYS A 199 -18.16 11.28 -15.31
C LYS A 199 -18.62 11.02 -16.77
N LEU A 200 -17.68 10.73 -17.66
CA LEU A 200 -17.96 10.38 -19.05
C LEU A 200 -18.71 9.05 -19.20
N LEU A 201 -18.40 8.04 -18.39
CA LEU A 201 -19.10 6.76 -18.43
C LEU A 201 -20.52 6.89 -17.87
N LEU A 202 -20.70 7.57 -16.75
CA LEU A 202 -22.01 7.78 -16.14
C LEU A 202 -22.94 8.67 -17.01
N SER A 203 -22.39 9.58 -17.80
CA SER A 203 -23.19 10.36 -18.77
C SER A 203 -23.79 9.50 -19.89
N LYS A 204 -23.18 8.30 -20.13
CA LYS A 204 -23.72 7.30 -21.08
C LYS A 204 -24.66 6.28 -20.42
N GLY A 205 -24.87 6.41 -19.12
CA GLY A 205 -25.74 5.54 -18.30
C GLY A 205 -24.99 4.46 -17.53
N GLN A 206 -25.67 3.93 -16.51
CA GLN A 206 -25.11 2.93 -15.60
C GLN A 206 -24.69 1.63 -16.32
N ILE A 207 -25.44 1.20 -17.33
CA ILE A 207 -25.09 -0.01 -18.13
C ILE A 207 -23.75 0.16 -18.82
N ALA A 208 -23.47 1.35 -19.37
CA ALA A 208 -22.18 1.63 -20.01
C ALA A 208 -21.03 1.66 -18.99
N PHE A 209 -21.29 2.17 -17.79
CA PHE A 209 -20.33 2.19 -16.69
C PHE A 209 -19.98 0.74 -16.27
N ASP A 210 -20.99 -0.10 -16.00
CA ASP A 210 -20.79 -1.47 -15.54
C ASP A 210 -20.06 -2.33 -16.59
N ALA A 211 -20.46 -2.19 -17.87
CA ALA A 211 -19.79 -2.87 -18.98
C ALA A 211 -18.32 -2.44 -19.16
N ALA A 212 -18.01 -1.17 -18.94
CA ALA A 212 -16.63 -0.67 -18.97
C ALA A 212 -15.82 -1.26 -17.81
N MET A 213 -16.38 -1.29 -16.60
CA MET A 213 -15.70 -1.83 -15.40
C MET A 213 -15.45 -3.33 -15.51
N GLU A 214 -16.37 -4.08 -16.10
CA GLU A 214 -16.19 -5.51 -16.36
C GLU A 214 -15.02 -5.78 -17.32
N LYS A 215 -14.90 -4.98 -18.40
CA LYS A 215 -13.83 -5.12 -19.38
C LYS A 215 -12.45 -4.71 -18.84
N ILE A 216 -12.40 -3.71 -17.96
CA ILE A 216 -11.14 -3.12 -17.50
C ILE A 216 -10.63 -3.78 -16.23
N GLY A 217 -11.52 -4.38 -15.43
CA GLY A 217 -11.14 -5.09 -14.20
C GLY A 217 -9.99 -6.08 -14.36
N PRO A 218 -10.00 -6.98 -15.36
CA PRO A 218 -8.90 -7.92 -15.62
C PRO A 218 -7.56 -7.24 -15.91
N TRP A 219 -7.55 -6.09 -16.58
CA TRP A 219 -6.33 -5.33 -16.87
C TRP A 219 -5.72 -4.71 -15.61
N SER A 220 -6.56 -4.24 -14.67
CA SER A 220 -6.08 -3.77 -13.36
C SER A 220 -5.37 -4.88 -12.59
N ILE A 221 -5.91 -6.09 -12.60
CA ILE A 221 -5.29 -7.26 -11.98
C ILE A 221 -4.00 -7.65 -12.69
N ALA A 222 -4.01 -7.69 -14.01
CA ALA A 222 -2.82 -8.00 -14.81
C ALA A 222 -1.69 -6.98 -14.56
N ALA A 223 -2.03 -5.69 -14.47
CA ALA A 223 -1.08 -4.62 -14.16
C ALA A 223 -0.53 -4.77 -12.73
N LEU A 224 -1.35 -5.13 -11.75
CA LEU A 224 -0.90 -5.43 -10.39
C LEU A 224 0.14 -6.56 -10.39
N LEU A 225 -0.17 -7.69 -11.03
CA LEU A 225 0.75 -8.83 -11.10
C LEU A 225 2.04 -8.48 -11.86
N ALA A 226 1.93 -7.74 -12.98
CA ALA A 226 3.09 -7.28 -13.73
C ALA A 226 3.96 -6.31 -12.90
N THR A 227 3.35 -5.41 -12.14
CA THR A 227 4.06 -4.52 -11.21
C THR A 227 4.83 -5.33 -10.18
N LEU A 228 4.20 -6.33 -9.56
CA LEU A 228 4.88 -7.21 -8.60
C LEU A 228 6.08 -7.91 -9.22
N VAL A 229 5.92 -8.52 -10.41
CA VAL A 229 7.04 -9.16 -11.11
C VAL A 229 8.17 -8.16 -11.37
N LEU A 230 7.84 -6.96 -11.83
CA LEU A 230 8.83 -5.92 -12.14
C LEU A 230 9.58 -5.46 -10.89
N LEU A 231 8.85 -5.20 -9.79
CA LEU A 231 9.45 -4.76 -8.53
C LEU A 231 10.38 -5.82 -7.93
N PHE A 232 9.96 -7.09 -7.94
CA PHE A 232 10.81 -8.18 -7.48
C PHE A 232 11.99 -8.47 -8.42
N ALA A 233 11.84 -8.23 -9.72
CA ALA A 233 12.94 -8.34 -10.65
C ALA A 233 14.01 -7.26 -10.45
N PHE A 234 13.61 -6.04 -10.11
CA PHE A 234 14.56 -4.97 -9.78
C PHE A 234 15.37 -5.27 -8.51
N GLN A 235 14.78 -5.93 -7.53
CA GLN A 235 15.40 -6.22 -6.23
C GLN A 235 15.87 -7.68 -6.10
N GLY A 236 15.73 -8.49 -7.16
CA GLY A 236 15.99 -9.93 -7.10
C GLY A 236 17.39 -10.28 -6.62
N GLU A 237 18.40 -9.55 -7.09
CA GLU A 237 19.80 -9.75 -6.66
C GLU A 237 20.01 -9.40 -5.18
N ALA A 238 19.46 -8.28 -4.72
CA ALA A 238 19.54 -7.86 -3.32
C ALA A 238 18.82 -8.85 -2.39
N ILE A 239 17.65 -9.35 -2.81
CA ILE A 239 16.87 -10.33 -2.06
C ILE A 239 17.65 -11.64 -1.88
N LEU A 240 18.30 -12.14 -2.92
CA LEU A 240 19.07 -13.38 -2.86
C LEU A 240 20.37 -13.24 -2.07
N LYS A 241 21.05 -12.08 -2.17
CA LYS A 241 22.34 -11.86 -1.53
C LYS A 241 22.25 -11.39 -0.07
N GLN A 242 21.11 -10.83 0.34
CA GLN A 242 20.96 -10.19 1.65
C GLN A 242 19.75 -10.73 2.46
N PRO A 243 19.62 -12.06 2.65
CA PRO A 243 18.47 -12.63 3.36
C PRO A 243 18.35 -12.16 4.81
N LEU A 244 19.48 -11.87 5.47
CA LEU A 244 19.49 -11.34 6.82
C LEU A 244 18.87 -9.93 6.87
N VAL A 245 19.23 -9.06 5.93
CA VAL A 245 18.66 -7.71 5.84
C VAL A 245 17.15 -7.77 5.68
N ILE A 246 16.64 -8.68 4.82
CA ILE A 246 15.22 -8.90 4.62
C ILE A 246 14.53 -9.33 5.91
N ALA A 247 15.11 -10.30 6.63
CA ALA A 247 14.58 -10.78 7.89
C ALA A 247 14.52 -9.67 8.95
N LEU A 248 15.56 -8.85 9.04
CA LEU A 248 15.64 -7.73 9.98
C LEU A 248 14.64 -6.61 9.63
N LEU A 249 14.47 -6.28 8.35
CA LEU A 249 13.47 -5.30 7.88
C LEU A 249 12.03 -5.81 8.08
N ALA A 250 11.82 -7.11 8.01
CA ALA A 250 10.50 -7.71 8.25
C ALA A 250 10.00 -7.49 9.69
N VAL A 251 10.89 -7.41 10.68
CA VAL A 251 10.51 -7.28 12.10
C VAL A 251 9.68 -6.03 12.39
N PRO A 252 10.14 -4.79 12.08
CA PRO A 252 9.34 -3.60 12.32
C PRO A 252 8.03 -3.59 11.50
N ILE A 253 8.03 -4.16 10.29
CA ILE A 253 6.83 -4.26 9.45
C ILE A 253 5.79 -5.18 10.11
N LEU A 254 6.20 -6.36 10.58
CA LEU A 254 5.32 -7.29 11.28
C LEU A 254 4.71 -6.67 12.55
N ILE A 255 5.54 -6.05 13.37
CA ILE A 255 5.07 -5.37 14.59
C ILE A 255 4.04 -4.31 14.24
N GLN A 256 4.30 -3.49 13.24
CA GLN A 256 3.40 -2.44 12.81
C GLN A 256 2.06 -2.97 12.32
N VAL A 257 2.05 -3.98 11.45
CA VAL A 257 0.82 -4.56 10.88
C VAL A 257 -0.07 -5.09 12.00
N PHE A 258 0.48 -5.90 12.93
CA PHE A 258 -0.30 -6.44 14.04
C PHE A 258 -0.74 -5.36 15.03
N PHE A 259 0.12 -4.41 15.35
CA PHE A 259 -0.20 -3.33 16.25
C PHE A 259 -1.34 -2.45 15.73
N ASN A 260 -1.24 -1.98 14.49
CA ASN A 260 -2.25 -1.10 13.90
C ASN A 260 -3.58 -1.83 13.68
N SER A 261 -3.53 -3.10 13.25
CA SER A 261 -4.72 -3.92 13.10
C SER A 261 -5.44 -4.13 14.44
N ALA A 262 -4.70 -4.54 15.46
CA ALA A 262 -5.24 -4.77 16.79
C ALA A 262 -5.80 -3.48 17.40
N LEU A 263 -5.10 -2.37 17.26
CA LEU A 263 -5.53 -1.06 17.75
C LEU A 263 -6.82 -0.60 17.06
N ALA A 264 -6.88 -0.65 15.73
CA ALA A 264 -8.07 -0.25 14.99
C ALA A 264 -9.27 -1.15 15.34
N TYR A 265 -9.06 -2.46 15.45
CA TYR A 265 -10.10 -3.41 15.82
C TYR A 265 -10.63 -3.19 17.24
N TRP A 266 -9.72 -2.98 18.19
CA TRP A 266 -10.06 -2.71 19.58
C TRP A 266 -10.77 -1.36 19.77
N LEU A 267 -10.28 -0.31 19.13
CA LEU A 267 -10.91 1.03 19.19
C LEU A 267 -12.34 1.01 18.64
N ASN A 268 -12.58 0.32 17.51
CA ASN A 268 -13.93 0.17 16.96
C ASN A 268 -14.86 -0.55 17.93
N ARG A 269 -14.37 -1.61 18.59
CA ARG A 269 -15.14 -2.32 19.63
C ARG A 269 -15.44 -1.41 20.81
N ALA A 270 -14.45 -0.68 21.32
CA ALA A 270 -14.61 0.24 22.44
C ALA A 270 -15.61 1.37 22.15
N LEU A 271 -15.71 1.81 20.89
CA LEU A 271 -16.65 2.83 20.44
C LEU A 271 -18.04 2.26 20.05
N GLY A 272 -18.25 0.95 20.19
CA GLY A 272 -19.53 0.29 19.93
C GLY A 272 -19.87 0.10 18.46
N GLU A 273 -18.87 0.13 17.56
CA GLU A 273 -19.10 -0.18 16.14
C GLU A 273 -19.32 -1.68 15.95
N LYS A 274 -20.06 -2.03 14.90
CA LYS A 274 -20.33 -3.43 14.58
C LYS A 274 -19.08 -4.12 14.03
N HIS A 275 -19.02 -5.44 14.18
CA HIS A 275 -17.93 -6.28 13.68
C HIS A 275 -17.64 -6.09 12.18
N ASN A 276 -18.70 -5.97 11.35
CA ASN A 276 -18.54 -5.75 9.90
C ASN A 276 -17.98 -4.36 9.53
N ILE A 277 -17.91 -3.43 10.47
CA ILE A 277 -17.23 -2.12 10.35
C ILE A 277 -15.80 -2.23 10.90
N ALA A 278 -15.65 -2.89 12.05
CA ALA A 278 -14.36 -3.05 12.70
C ALA A 278 -13.36 -3.88 11.87
N CYS A 279 -13.85 -4.92 11.18
CA CYS A 279 -13.00 -5.77 10.34
C CYS A 279 -12.31 -4.99 9.21
N PRO A 280 -13.04 -4.32 8.30
CA PRO A 280 -12.38 -3.52 7.27
C PRO A 280 -11.53 -2.40 7.87
N SER A 281 -11.95 -1.77 8.97
CA SER A 281 -11.16 -0.75 9.66
C SER A 281 -9.80 -1.29 10.12
N ALA A 282 -9.78 -2.48 10.73
CA ALA A 282 -8.56 -3.14 11.19
C ALA A 282 -7.61 -3.47 10.02
N LEU A 283 -8.15 -3.95 8.91
CA LEU A 283 -7.37 -4.34 7.74
C LEU A 283 -6.88 -3.13 6.94
N ILE A 284 -7.70 -2.07 6.82
CA ILE A 284 -7.31 -0.81 6.20
C ILE A 284 -6.22 -0.14 7.04
N GLY A 285 -6.36 -0.12 8.36
CA GLY A 285 -5.37 0.46 9.29
C GLY A 285 -4.02 -0.25 9.26
N ALA A 286 -3.99 -1.53 8.91
CA ALA A 286 -2.78 -2.33 8.84
C ALA A 286 -2.11 -2.34 7.46
N SER A 287 -2.90 -2.24 6.39
CA SER A 287 -2.43 -2.37 5.00
C SER A 287 -1.76 -1.11 4.48
N ASN A 288 -0.78 -1.29 3.61
CA ASN A 288 0.01 -0.22 3.00
C ASN A 288 -0.20 -0.19 1.48
N PHE A 289 -0.05 1.01 0.89
CA PHE A 289 -0.04 1.17 -0.55
C PHE A 289 1.40 1.00 -1.06
N PHE A 290 1.84 -0.24 -1.12
CA PHE A 290 3.21 -0.59 -1.42
C PHE A 290 3.64 -0.17 -2.84
N GLU A 291 2.74 -0.14 -3.81
CA GLU A 291 3.05 0.25 -5.18
C GLU A 291 3.51 1.72 -5.23
N LEU A 292 2.80 2.60 -4.54
CA LEU A 292 3.20 3.99 -4.41
C LEU A 292 4.49 4.13 -3.60
N ALA A 293 4.61 3.37 -2.51
CA ALA A 293 5.79 3.42 -1.65
C ALA A 293 7.06 3.01 -2.40
N VAL A 294 7.00 1.92 -3.18
CA VAL A 294 8.13 1.46 -4.00
C VAL A 294 8.46 2.47 -5.09
N ALA A 295 7.44 2.98 -5.80
CA ALA A 295 7.64 3.98 -6.83
C ALA A 295 8.28 5.27 -6.29
N ALA A 296 7.81 5.76 -5.14
CA ALA A 296 8.39 6.91 -4.46
C ALA A 296 9.81 6.62 -3.95
N ALA A 297 10.05 5.44 -3.37
CA ALA A 297 11.39 5.04 -2.91
C ALA A 297 12.41 5.00 -4.06
N ILE A 298 12.01 4.43 -5.21
CA ILE A 298 12.84 4.39 -6.41
C ILE A 298 13.13 5.80 -6.92
N SER A 299 12.10 6.65 -7.00
CA SER A 299 12.23 8.02 -7.51
C SER A 299 13.09 8.92 -6.61
N LEU A 300 13.00 8.73 -5.28
CA LEU A 300 13.74 9.56 -4.31
C LEU A 300 15.16 9.07 -4.04
N PHE A 301 15.35 7.75 -4.03
CA PHE A 301 16.61 7.14 -3.55
C PHE A 301 17.26 6.20 -4.58
N GLY A 302 16.59 5.95 -5.70
CA GLY A 302 17.08 5.07 -6.77
C GLY A 302 16.76 3.59 -6.56
N PHE A 303 16.89 2.81 -7.66
CA PHE A 303 16.55 1.38 -7.71
C PHE A 303 17.34 0.50 -6.74
N GLN A 304 18.63 0.80 -6.54
CA GLN A 304 19.53 -0.01 -5.70
C GLN A 304 19.55 0.45 -4.25
N SER A 305 18.63 1.33 -3.86
CA SER A 305 18.60 1.89 -2.52
C SER A 305 18.03 0.91 -1.49
N GLY A 306 18.46 1.05 -0.24
CA GLY A 306 17.82 0.36 0.88
C GLY A 306 16.36 0.74 1.05
N ALA A 307 15.95 1.94 0.63
CA ALA A 307 14.56 2.38 0.65
C ALA A 307 13.69 1.55 -0.31
N ALA A 308 14.15 1.34 -1.55
CA ALA A 308 13.47 0.48 -2.49
C ALA A 308 13.40 -0.98 -1.97
N LEU A 309 14.48 -1.50 -1.39
CA LEU A 309 14.50 -2.83 -0.81
C LEU A 309 13.51 -2.94 0.36
N ALA A 310 13.49 -2.00 1.29
CA ALA A 310 12.58 -2.01 2.45
C ALA A 310 11.11 -2.00 2.04
N THR A 311 10.74 -1.22 1.01
CA THR A 311 9.38 -1.20 0.49
C THR A 311 8.99 -2.51 -0.18
N VAL A 312 9.89 -3.17 -0.92
CA VAL A 312 9.65 -4.49 -1.53
C VAL A 312 9.55 -5.59 -0.46
N VAL A 313 10.34 -5.52 0.62
CA VAL A 313 10.17 -6.40 1.78
C VAL A 313 8.77 -6.22 2.39
N GLY A 314 8.25 -5.00 2.42
CA GLY A 314 6.87 -4.73 2.82
C GLY A 314 5.86 -5.55 2.01
N VAL A 315 6.00 -5.60 0.69
CA VAL A 315 5.14 -6.43 -0.19
C VAL A 315 5.24 -7.90 0.14
N LEU A 316 6.48 -8.40 0.34
CA LEU A 316 6.74 -9.80 0.66
C LEU A 316 6.03 -10.24 1.94
N ILE A 317 6.03 -9.36 2.95
CA ILE A 317 5.47 -9.64 4.27
C ILE A 317 3.96 -9.37 4.32
N GLU A 318 3.49 -8.31 3.71
CA GLU A 318 2.12 -7.82 3.89
C GLU A 318 1.07 -8.86 3.49
N VAL A 319 1.17 -9.47 2.32
CA VAL A 319 0.13 -10.37 1.82
C VAL A 319 -0.11 -11.58 2.74
N PRO A 320 0.92 -12.37 3.13
CA PRO A 320 0.71 -13.50 4.04
C PRO A 320 0.26 -13.06 5.43
N VAL A 321 0.75 -11.93 5.94
CA VAL A 321 0.40 -11.43 7.27
C VAL A 321 -1.02 -10.89 7.29
N MET A 322 -1.47 -10.20 6.24
CA MET A 322 -2.86 -9.73 6.14
C MET A 322 -3.86 -10.89 6.10
N LEU A 323 -3.52 -12.03 5.47
CA LEU A 323 -4.35 -13.24 5.55
C LEU A 323 -4.42 -13.81 6.96
N LEU A 324 -3.32 -13.75 7.72
CA LEU A 324 -3.34 -14.13 9.13
C LEU A 324 -4.23 -13.17 9.95
N VAL A 325 -4.18 -11.87 9.68
CA VAL A 325 -5.07 -10.88 10.31
C VAL A 325 -6.53 -11.17 9.95
N VAL A 326 -6.85 -11.48 8.68
CA VAL A 326 -8.19 -11.92 8.25
C VAL A 326 -8.65 -13.14 9.05
N TYR A 327 -7.79 -14.14 9.22
CA TYR A 327 -8.09 -15.33 10.00
C TYR A 327 -8.38 -14.99 11.48
N ILE A 328 -7.54 -14.17 12.12
CA ILE A 328 -7.70 -13.74 13.51
C ILE A 328 -9.02 -12.99 13.70
N VAL A 329 -9.31 -12.00 12.84
CA VAL A 329 -10.51 -11.18 12.90
C VAL A 329 -11.78 -12.03 12.73
N ASN A 330 -11.79 -12.98 11.78
CA ASN A 330 -12.92 -13.87 11.57
C ASN A 330 -13.18 -14.79 12.77
N ASN A 331 -12.13 -15.30 13.41
CA ASN A 331 -12.23 -16.18 14.56
C ASN A 331 -12.51 -15.43 15.88
N SER A 332 -12.30 -14.13 15.94
CA SER A 332 -12.56 -13.31 17.13
C SER A 332 -13.98 -12.73 17.19
N LYS A 333 -14.87 -13.09 16.27
CA LYS A 333 -16.22 -12.55 16.16
C LYS A 333 -17.04 -12.71 17.45
N GLN A 334 -16.92 -13.87 18.12
CA GLN A 334 -17.61 -14.10 19.39
C GLN A 334 -17.09 -13.22 20.53
N TRP A 335 -15.77 -13.03 20.57
CA TRP A 335 -15.13 -12.12 21.53
C TRP A 335 -15.56 -10.67 21.25
N TYR A 336 -15.66 -10.28 20.01
CA TYR A 336 -16.10 -8.94 19.62
C TYR A 336 -17.53 -8.65 20.05
N ALA A 337 -18.45 -9.61 19.88
CA ALA A 337 -19.87 -9.45 20.20
C ALA A 337 -20.20 -9.42 21.70
N ARG A 338 -19.29 -9.92 22.57
CA ARG A 338 -19.50 -9.97 24.04
C ARG A 338 -19.11 -8.67 24.76
N GLY A 339 -18.68 -7.67 24.09
CA GLY A 339 -18.31 -6.36 24.62
C GLY A 339 -19.17 -5.27 24.06
#